data_9c224135d3a7b1987c361a7d60a0faac
#
_entry.id   9c224135d3a7b1987c361a7d60a0faac
#
_cell.length_a   1.000
_cell.length_b   1.000
_cell.length_c   1.000
_cell.angle_alpha   90.00
_cell.angle_beta   90.00
_cell.angle_gamma   90.00
#
_symmetry.space_group_name_H-M   'P 1'
#
loop_
_entity.id
_entity.type
_entity.pdbx_description
1 polymer ?
#
loop_
_entity_poly.entity_id
_entity_poly.type
_entity_poly.pdbx_seq_one_letter_code
_entity_poly.pdbx_strand_id
1 'polypeptide(L)'
;CPIXWEEALAPIADRMMELRKANEPHKFMYMRGRYSPTSTDLAYGTIAKVFGSPHSYSHSAICAEAEKMGPGYTQGFFGYRDYDLAKSKCLVIWGCDPISSNRQVPNAISKFSDVLDRGTVIAVDPRMSASVAKAHDWLPIKPGEDGALAAAIAHVLLTEGMWSREFVGDFKDGKNHLKAGATVDEAAFEEKQTHGLVKWWNLELKDRTP
;
A
#
# COMPACT_ATOMS: atom_id res chain seq x y z
N CYS A 1 23.48 -19.80 -29.70
CA CYS A 1 24.03 -18.99 -30.82
C CYS A 1 23.20 -17.73 -31.00
N PRO A 2 23.80 -16.62 -31.39
CA PRO A 2 23.03 -15.45 -31.76
C PRO A 2 22.15 -15.76 -32.97
N ILE A 3 21.00 -15.18 -32.98
CA ILE A 3 20.10 -15.29 -34.15
C ILE A 3 19.55 -13.90 -34.50
N UNK A 4 19.10 -13.71 -35.67
CA UNK A 4 18.54 -12.55 -36.11
C UNK A 4 17.15 -12.42 -35.64
N TRP A 5 16.78 -11.15 -35.69
CA TRP A 5 15.45 -10.82 -35.25
C TRP A 5 14.37 -11.52 -36.08
N GLU A 6 14.55 -11.57 -37.36
CA GLU A 6 13.60 -12.25 -38.26
C GLU A 6 13.47 -13.72 -37.87
N GLU A 7 14.60 -14.35 -37.61
CA GLU A 7 14.65 -15.74 -37.23
C GLU A 7 13.99 -16.00 -35.87
N ALA A 8 14.07 -15.04 -34.97
CA ALA A 8 13.45 -15.13 -33.65
C ALA A 8 11.95 -14.85 -33.70
N LEU A 9 11.53 -13.87 -34.48
CA LEU A 9 10.14 -13.39 -34.49
C LEU A 9 9.21 -14.27 -35.34
N ALA A 10 9.73 -14.86 -36.43
CA ALA A 10 8.89 -15.62 -37.34
C ALA A 10 8.16 -16.79 -36.67
N PRO A 11 8.84 -17.68 -35.90
CA PRO A 11 8.10 -18.77 -35.27
C PRO A 11 7.07 -18.31 -34.24
N ILE A 12 7.34 -17.19 -33.55
CA ILE A 12 6.38 -16.64 -32.60
C ILE A 12 5.14 -16.15 -33.36
N ALA A 13 5.36 -15.38 -34.42
CA ALA A 13 4.26 -14.83 -35.23
C ALA A 13 3.46 -15.96 -35.88
N ASP A 14 4.13 -16.97 -36.41
CA ASP A 14 3.46 -18.14 -37.02
C ASP A 14 2.56 -18.83 -36.01
N ARG A 15 3.08 -19.11 -34.82
CA ARG A 15 2.30 -19.77 -33.78
C ARG A 15 1.11 -18.92 -33.34
N MET A 16 1.30 -17.63 -33.17
CA MET A 16 0.21 -16.73 -32.84
C MET A 16 -0.85 -16.70 -33.97
N MET A 17 -0.39 -16.70 -35.23
CA MET A 17 -1.31 -16.72 -36.37
C MET A 17 -2.10 -18.03 -36.44
N GLU A 18 -1.50 -19.16 -36.12
CA GLU A 18 -2.21 -20.46 -36.04
C GLU A 18 -3.37 -20.38 -35.04
N LEU A 19 -3.12 -19.81 -33.84
CA LEU A 19 -4.15 -19.67 -32.83
C LEU A 19 -5.29 -18.76 -33.29
N ARG A 20 -4.95 -17.67 -34.00
CA ARG A 20 -5.96 -16.77 -34.53
C ARG A 20 -6.80 -17.47 -35.62
N LYS A 21 -6.17 -18.19 -36.54
CA LYS A 21 -6.88 -18.91 -37.61
C LYS A 21 -7.80 -19.99 -37.03
N ALA A 22 -7.39 -20.61 -35.92
CA ALA A 22 -8.18 -21.63 -35.24
C ALA A 22 -9.29 -21.02 -34.36
N ASN A 23 -9.36 -19.68 -34.25
CA ASN A 23 -10.27 -18.98 -33.33
C ASN A 23 -10.04 -19.38 -31.87
N GLU A 24 -8.78 -19.56 -31.50
CA GLU A 24 -8.37 -19.98 -30.15
C GLU A 24 -7.42 -18.98 -29.47
N PRO A 25 -7.69 -17.66 -29.51
CA PRO A 25 -6.76 -16.70 -28.91
C PRO A 25 -6.61 -16.90 -27.39
N HIS A 26 -7.57 -17.51 -26.74
CA HIS A 26 -7.51 -17.82 -25.31
C HIS A 26 -6.37 -18.78 -24.94
N LYS A 27 -5.81 -19.50 -25.90
CA LYS A 27 -4.66 -20.36 -25.66
C LYS A 27 -3.32 -19.62 -25.59
N PHE A 28 -3.31 -18.33 -25.94
CA PHE A 28 -2.13 -17.49 -25.80
C PHE A 28 -2.09 -16.92 -24.38
N MET A 29 -0.97 -17.07 -23.69
CA MET A 29 -0.76 -16.47 -22.37
C MET A 29 0.43 -15.53 -22.42
N TYR A 30 0.24 -14.31 -21.93
CA TYR A 30 1.30 -13.32 -21.83
C TYR A 30 1.68 -13.16 -20.36
N MET A 31 2.91 -13.54 -20.03
CA MET A 31 3.43 -13.42 -18.67
C MET A 31 4.65 -12.50 -18.67
N ARG A 32 4.68 -11.57 -17.74
CA ARG A 32 5.77 -10.59 -17.69
C ARG A 32 6.28 -10.36 -16.27
N GLY A 33 7.56 -9.99 -16.21
CA GLY A 33 8.17 -9.50 -14.96
C GLY A 33 8.27 -7.99 -14.97
N ARG A 34 9.43 -7.48 -14.58
CA ARG A 34 9.69 -6.04 -14.56
C ARG A 34 9.71 -5.47 -15.99
N TYR A 35 9.19 -4.31 -16.17
CA TYR A 35 9.08 -3.61 -17.45
C TYR A 35 10.09 -2.45 -17.51
N SER A 36 10.36 -1.99 -18.72
CA SER A 36 11.05 -0.72 -18.94
C SER A 36 10.00 0.33 -19.33
N PRO A 37 10.28 1.61 -19.10
CA PRO A 37 9.32 2.66 -19.47
C PRO A 37 8.94 2.66 -20.95
N THR A 38 9.88 2.31 -21.81
CA THR A 38 9.65 2.32 -23.27
C THR A 38 8.69 1.24 -23.75
N SER A 39 8.48 0.19 -22.97
CA SER A 39 7.58 -0.90 -23.35
C SER A 39 6.38 -1.03 -22.44
N THR A 40 6.13 -0.02 -21.59
CA THR A 40 5.08 -0.11 -20.56
C THR A 40 3.71 -0.35 -21.18
N ASP A 41 3.33 0.43 -22.16
CA ASP A 41 1.99 0.32 -22.76
C ASP A 41 1.79 -1.02 -23.44
N LEU A 42 2.79 -1.48 -24.20
CA LEU A 42 2.72 -2.76 -24.86
C LEU A 42 2.67 -3.90 -23.85
N ALA A 43 3.54 -3.84 -22.84
CA ALA A 43 3.66 -4.91 -21.86
C ALA A 43 2.48 -4.98 -20.89
N TYR A 44 1.91 -3.84 -20.51
CA TYR A 44 0.91 -3.85 -19.43
C TYR A 44 -0.50 -4.16 -19.85
N GLY A 45 -0.89 -3.81 -21.01
CA GLY A 45 -2.30 -4.02 -21.30
C GLY A 45 -2.61 -4.35 -22.75
N THR A 46 -1.70 -4.07 -23.64
CA THR A 46 -2.06 -4.03 -25.06
C THR A 46 -1.92 -5.37 -25.74
N ILE A 47 -0.79 -6.06 -25.57
CA ILE A 47 -0.49 -7.23 -26.41
C ILE A 47 -1.53 -8.34 -26.24
N ALA A 48 -1.90 -8.71 -25.02
CA ALA A 48 -2.89 -9.76 -24.81
C ALA A 48 -4.28 -9.33 -25.28
N LYS A 49 -4.65 -8.07 -24.98
CA LYS A 49 -5.96 -7.52 -25.38
C LYS A 49 -6.11 -7.47 -26.89
N VAL A 50 -5.10 -6.95 -27.60
CA VAL A 50 -5.14 -6.85 -29.06
C VAL A 50 -5.17 -8.23 -29.68
N PHE A 51 -4.48 -9.20 -29.09
CA PHE A 51 -4.52 -10.57 -29.55
C PHE A 51 -5.87 -11.24 -29.31
N GLY A 52 -6.60 -10.80 -28.28
CA GLY A 52 -7.90 -11.37 -27.92
C GLY A 52 -7.82 -12.41 -26.80
N SER A 53 -6.72 -12.38 -26.01
CA SER A 53 -6.56 -13.33 -24.92
C SER A 53 -6.87 -12.69 -23.56
N PRO A 54 -7.61 -13.39 -22.68
CA PRO A 54 -7.81 -12.93 -21.31
C PRO A 54 -6.60 -13.18 -20.40
N HIS A 55 -5.59 -13.92 -20.90
CA HIS A 55 -4.50 -14.40 -20.05
C HIS A 55 -3.30 -13.45 -20.08
N SER A 56 -3.35 -12.42 -19.22
CA SER A 56 -2.23 -11.48 -19.02
C SER A 56 -1.86 -11.49 -17.54
N TYR A 57 -0.65 -11.92 -17.23
CA TYR A 57 -0.19 -12.09 -15.85
C TYR A 57 1.07 -11.28 -15.57
N SER A 58 1.17 -10.83 -14.34
CA SER A 58 2.29 -9.99 -13.91
C SER A 58 2.73 -10.39 -12.50
N HIS A 59 3.99 -10.14 -12.19
CA HIS A 59 4.53 -10.29 -10.85
C HIS A 59 3.79 -9.43 -9.81
N SER A 60 3.08 -8.39 -10.24
CA SER A 60 2.36 -7.50 -9.32
C SER A 60 1.33 -8.24 -8.46
N ALA A 61 0.83 -9.37 -8.94
CA ALA A 61 -0.14 -10.17 -8.18
C ALA A 61 0.40 -10.64 -6.82
N ILE A 62 1.73 -10.78 -6.70
CA ILE A 62 2.38 -11.18 -5.45
C ILE A 62 3.43 -10.16 -4.99
N CYS A 63 3.37 -8.94 -5.50
CA CYS A 63 4.37 -7.90 -5.21
C CYS A 63 3.75 -6.70 -4.51
N ALA A 64 2.78 -6.04 -5.13
CA ALA A 64 2.30 -4.73 -4.68
C ALA A 64 0.78 -4.64 -4.55
N GLU A 65 0.07 -5.75 -4.63
CA GLU A 65 -1.40 -5.67 -4.58
C GLU A 65 -1.88 -5.26 -3.19
N ALA A 66 -1.25 -5.74 -2.11
CA ALA A 66 -1.60 -5.32 -0.75
C ALA A 66 -1.40 -3.80 -0.57
N GLU A 67 -0.30 -3.27 -1.12
CA GLU A 67 0.00 -1.84 -1.09
C GLU A 67 -1.09 -1.01 -1.79
N LYS A 68 -1.72 -1.56 -2.81
CA LYS A 68 -2.80 -0.89 -3.54
C LYS A 68 -4.17 -1.11 -2.90
N MET A 69 -4.38 -2.30 -2.32
CA MET A 69 -5.67 -2.66 -1.75
C MET A 69 -6.04 -1.85 -0.51
N GLY A 70 -5.08 -1.64 0.39
CA GLY A 70 -5.32 -0.83 1.58
C GLY A 70 -5.95 0.51 1.24
N PRO A 71 -5.25 1.34 0.45
CA PRO A 71 -5.81 2.62 0.04
C PRO A 71 -7.02 2.51 -0.88
N GLY A 72 -7.15 1.41 -1.60
CA GLY A 72 -8.37 1.15 -2.36
C GLY A 72 -9.60 1.16 -1.46
N TYR A 73 -9.47 0.54 -0.29
CA TYR A 73 -10.56 0.51 0.69
C TYR A 73 -10.73 1.82 1.45
N THR A 74 -9.63 2.52 1.74
CA THR A 74 -9.70 3.70 2.62
C THR A 74 -9.81 5.03 1.86
N GLN A 75 -9.32 5.07 0.62
CA GLN A 75 -9.25 6.31 -0.17
C GLN A 75 -9.97 6.20 -1.52
N GLY A 76 -10.48 5.02 -1.86
CA GLY A 76 -11.15 4.81 -3.13
C GLY A 76 -10.24 4.80 -4.35
N PHE A 77 -8.94 4.68 -4.16
CA PHE A 77 -7.97 4.72 -5.25
C PHE A 77 -7.08 3.48 -5.24
N PHE A 78 -7.20 2.65 -6.27
CA PHE A 78 -6.40 1.44 -6.41
C PHE A 78 -5.21 1.74 -7.33
N GLY A 79 -4.07 2.01 -6.73
CA GLY A 79 -2.87 2.34 -7.50
C GLY A 79 -1.72 2.76 -6.60
N TYR A 80 -0.59 3.07 -7.20
CA TYR A 80 0.56 3.57 -6.45
C TYR A 80 0.35 5.04 -6.08
N ARG A 81 0.95 5.43 -4.98
CA ARG A 81 0.91 6.79 -4.46
C ARG A 81 2.31 7.36 -4.32
N ASP A 82 2.37 8.66 -4.28
CA ASP A 82 3.55 9.38 -3.83
C ASP A 82 3.28 9.95 -2.44
N TYR A 83 4.34 10.16 -1.69
CA TYR A 83 4.28 10.64 -0.32
C TYR A 83 5.03 11.96 -0.21
N ASP A 84 4.40 12.96 0.40
CA ASP A 84 5.01 14.28 0.59
C ASP A 84 5.92 14.26 1.83
N LEU A 85 7.05 13.58 1.69
CA LEU A 85 8.04 13.49 2.76
C LEU A 85 8.61 14.87 3.09
N ALA A 86 8.65 15.76 2.09
CA ALA A 86 9.26 17.09 2.28
C ALA A 86 8.53 17.91 3.33
N LYS A 87 7.23 17.64 3.56
CA LYS A 87 6.44 18.38 4.55
C LYS A 87 6.13 17.57 5.80
N SER A 88 6.49 16.31 5.83
CA SER A 88 6.16 15.42 6.96
C SER A 88 6.94 15.81 8.21
N LYS A 89 6.27 15.88 9.33
CA LYS A 89 6.86 16.13 10.65
C LYS A 89 7.02 14.83 11.44
N CYS A 90 6.25 13.82 11.08
CA CYS A 90 6.34 12.49 11.66
C CYS A 90 6.18 11.48 10.53
N LEU A 91 7.15 10.58 10.41
CA LEU A 91 7.16 9.54 9.38
C LEU A 91 7.17 8.19 10.08
N VAL A 92 6.14 7.41 9.84
CA VAL A 92 6.12 6.01 10.31
C VAL A 92 6.42 5.12 9.10
N ILE A 93 7.58 4.45 9.12
CA ILE A 93 7.92 3.46 8.10
C ILE A 93 7.50 2.10 8.63
N TRP A 94 6.69 1.38 7.88
CA TRP A 94 6.06 0.16 8.34
C TRP A 94 6.33 -0.96 7.35
N GLY A 95 7.18 -1.90 7.75
CA GLY A 95 7.52 -3.08 6.96
C GLY A 95 8.23 -2.75 5.66
N CYS A 96 8.96 -1.64 5.61
CA CYS A 96 9.68 -1.25 4.40
C CYS A 96 11.03 -0.61 4.73
N ASP A 97 11.93 -0.62 3.75
CA ASP A 97 13.29 -0.13 3.93
C ASP A 97 13.61 0.87 2.80
N PRO A 98 13.07 2.10 2.90
CA PRO A 98 13.14 3.05 1.79
C PRO A 98 14.55 3.45 1.37
N ILE A 99 15.54 3.37 2.27
CA ILE A 99 16.89 3.81 1.91
C ILE A 99 17.77 2.69 1.34
N SER A 100 17.31 1.44 1.33
CA SER A 100 18.12 0.38 0.72
C SER A 100 17.35 -0.58 -0.18
N SER A 101 16.01 -0.59 -0.15
CA SER A 101 15.24 -1.52 -0.97
C SER A 101 14.01 -0.90 -1.63
N ASN A 102 14.03 0.39 -1.89
CA ASN A 102 12.96 1.09 -2.59
C ASN A 102 13.24 1.16 -4.09
N ARG A 103 12.21 1.38 -4.87
CA ARG A 103 12.35 1.58 -6.31
C ARG A 103 13.09 2.87 -6.67
N GLN A 104 13.05 3.87 -5.78
CA GLN A 104 13.69 5.18 -6.00
C GLN A 104 14.61 5.52 -4.84
N VAL A 105 15.55 4.64 -4.57
CA VAL A 105 16.47 4.78 -3.43
C VAL A 105 17.16 6.15 -3.38
N PRO A 106 17.70 6.71 -4.49
CA PRO A 106 18.35 8.02 -4.39
C PRO A 106 17.42 9.12 -3.88
N ASN A 107 16.20 9.18 -4.37
CA ASN A 107 15.22 10.16 -3.90
C ASN A 107 14.82 9.88 -2.45
N ALA A 108 14.63 8.60 -2.13
CA ALA A 108 14.23 8.19 -0.78
C ALA A 108 15.30 8.56 0.26
N ILE A 109 16.58 8.35 -0.07
CA ILE A 109 17.68 8.71 0.83
C ILE A 109 17.66 10.21 1.15
N SER A 110 17.57 11.04 0.10
CA SER A 110 17.53 12.48 0.25
C SER A 110 16.36 12.93 1.15
N LYS A 111 15.17 12.46 0.83
CA LYS A 111 13.97 12.86 1.58
C LYS A 111 13.95 12.30 3.00
N PHE A 112 14.47 11.11 3.19
CA PHE A 112 14.55 10.49 4.51
C PHE A 112 15.49 11.30 5.42
N SER A 113 16.62 11.74 4.88
CA SER A 113 17.56 12.59 5.62
C SER A 113 16.87 13.90 6.07
N ASP A 114 16.13 14.54 5.15
CA ASP A 114 15.41 15.76 5.47
C ASP A 114 14.44 15.57 6.65
N VAL A 115 13.73 14.43 6.68
CA VAL A 115 12.78 14.15 7.77
C VAL A 115 13.51 13.86 9.07
N LEU A 116 14.64 13.14 9.00
CA LEU A 116 15.45 12.89 10.19
C LEU A 116 15.91 14.18 10.87
N ASP A 117 16.28 15.18 10.07
CA ASP A 117 16.81 16.44 10.61
C ASP A 117 15.75 17.35 11.23
N ARG A 118 14.49 17.25 10.78
CA ARG A 118 13.46 18.22 11.21
C ARG A 118 12.23 17.61 11.85
N GLY A 119 12.14 16.30 11.88
CA GLY A 119 10.93 15.61 12.37
C GLY A 119 11.27 14.37 13.16
N THR A 120 10.30 13.47 13.26
CA THR A 120 10.46 12.20 13.96
C THR A 120 10.24 11.06 12.97
N VAL A 121 11.13 10.07 13.00
CA VAL A 121 10.99 8.85 12.20
C VAL A 121 10.82 7.67 13.14
N ILE A 122 9.74 6.95 13.00
CA ILE A 122 9.42 5.74 13.76
C ILE A 122 9.41 4.57 12.77
N ALA A 123 10.07 3.48 13.13
CA ALA A 123 10.14 2.30 12.26
C ALA A 123 9.44 1.12 12.92
N VAL A 124 8.52 0.51 12.19
CA VAL A 124 7.85 -0.73 12.59
C VAL A 124 8.35 -1.82 11.66
N ASP A 125 9.20 -2.71 12.17
CA ASP A 125 9.83 -3.74 11.34
C ASP A 125 10.39 -4.84 12.26
N PRO A 126 10.17 -6.11 11.94
CA PRO A 126 10.77 -7.18 12.76
C PRO A 126 12.29 -7.25 12.62
N ARG A 127 12.86 -6.60 11.62
CA ARG A 127 14.26 -6.68 11.26
C ARG A 127 14.93 -5.32 11.41
N MET A 128 16.15 -5.31 11.95
CA MET A 128 16.97 -4.10 12.03
C MET A 128 17.52 -3.77 10.63
N SER A 129 16.70 -3.14 9.82
CA SER A 129 17.06 -2.73 8.46
C SER A 129 17.90 -1.45 8.49
N ALA A 130 18.40 -1.04 7.32
CA ALA A 130 19.15 0.22 7.20
C ALA A 130 18.28 1.42 7.60
N SER A 131 17.03 1.40 7.23
CA SER A 131 16.10 2.50 7.60
C SER A 131 15.79 2.47 9.10
N VAL A 132 15.60 1.29 9.67
CA VAL A 132 15.37 1.13 11.12
C VAL A 132 16.57 1.68 11.90
N ALA A 133 17.79 1.34 11.46
CA ALA A 133 19.00 1.78 12.15
C ALA A 133 19.20 3.30 12.18
N LYS A 134 18.47 4.02 11.33
CA LYS A 134 18.50 5.48 11.27
C LYS A 134 17.28 6.13 11.94
N ALA A 135 16.23 5.36 12.24
CA ALA A 135 15.01 5.89 12.83
C ALA A 135 15.25 6.35 14.27
N HIS A 136 14.44 7.28 14.75
CA HIS A 136 14.47 7.74 16.14
C HIS A 136 13.93 6.67 17.09
N ASP A 137 12.86 5.97 16.65
CA ASP A 137 12.26 4.90 17.44
C ASP A 137 12.05 3.66 16.58
N TRP A 138 12.22 2.50 17.19
CA TRP A 138 12.01 1.22 16.54
C TRP A 138 11.03 0.37 17.36
N LEU A 139 9.99 -0.09 16.69
CA LEU A 139 9.04 -1.04 17.24
C LEU A 139 9.29 -2.39 16.57
N PRO A 140 10.01 -3.31 17.22
CA PRO A 140 10.34 -4.62 16.64
C PRO A 140 9.12 -5.54 16.67
N ILE A 141 8.26 -5.38 15.70
CA ILE A 141 6.98 -6.09 15.67
C ILE A 141 7.18 -7.58 15.37
N LYS A 142 6.38 -8.41 16.01
CA LYS A 142 6.31 -9.84 15.70
C LYS A 142 5.56 -10.00 14.36
N PRO A 143 6.14 -10.72 13.40
CA PRO A 143 5.45 -10.92 12.12
C PRO A 143 4.04 -11.46 12.29
N GLY A 144 3.08 -10.82 11.61
CA GLY A 144 1.67 -11.16 11.69
C GLY A 144 0.87 -10.33 12.69
N GLU A 145 1.53 -9.53 13.52
CA GLU A 145 0.85 -8.73 14.55
C GLU A 145 0.64 -7.26 14.12
N ASP A 146 0.87 -6.95 12.86
CA ASP A 146 0.73 -5.58 12.34
C ASP A 146 -0.66 -4.99 12.62
N GLY A 147 -1.69 -5.78 12.38
CA GLY A 147 -3.06 -5.34 12.64
C GLY A 147 -3.33 -5.06 14.11
N ALA A 148 -2.75 -5.88 15.01
CA ALA A 148 -2.90 -5.67 16.44
C ALA A 148 -2.21 -4.38 16.87
N LEU A 149 -0.99 -4.12 16.38
CA LEU A 149 -0.29 -2.87 16.68
C LEU A 149 -1.04 -1.66 16.14
N ALA A 150 -1.54 -1.76 14.90
CA ALA A 150 -2.31 -0.66 14.31
C ALA A 150 -3.57 -0.36 15.14
N ALA A 151 -4.27 -1.41 15.59
CA ALA A 151 -5.46 -1.25 16.43
C ALA A 151 -5.10 -0.64 17.79
N ALA A 152 -3.96 -1.05 18.36
CA ALA A 152 -3.51 -0.50 19.66
C ALA A 152 -3.17 0.99 19.52
N ILE A 153 -2.49 1.39 18.43
CA ILE A 153 -2.21 2.80 18.17
C ILE A 153 -3.51 3.59 18.02
N ALA A 154 -4.46 3.05 17.25
CA ALA A 154 -5.76 3.70 17.08
C ALA A 154 -6.50 3.84 18.41
N HIS A 155 -6.43 2.81 19.26
CA HIS A 155 -7.03 2.84 20.59
C HIS A 155 -6.47 3.99 21.43
N VAL A 156 -5.14 4.14 21.45
CA VAL A 156 -4.50 5.23 22.18
C VAL A 156 -4.94 6.60 21.64
N LEU A 157 -4.88 6.76 20.30
CA LEU A 157 -5.28 8.03 19.68
C LEU A 157 -6.70 8.40 20.04
N LEU A 158 -7.60 7.43 20.09
CA LEU A 158 -9.01 7.66 20.37
C LEU A 158 -9.27 7.89 21.84
N THR A 159 -8.69 7.09 22.74
CA THR A 159 -8.91 7.30 24.20
C THR A 159 -8.30 8.60 24.68
N GLU A 160 -7.17 9.00 24.10
CA GLU A 160 -6.50 10.26 24.47
C GLU A 160 -7.07 11.49 23.74
N GLY A 161 -8.02 11.31 22.82
CA GLY A 161 -8.64 12.40 22.10
C GLY A 161 -7.74 13.06 21.06
N MET A 162 -6.80 12.30 20.53
CA MET A 162 -5.74 12.81 19.62
C MET A 162 -6.13 12.80 18.13
N TRP A 163 -7.38 12.68 17.80
CA TRP A 163 -7.82 12.69 16.41
C TRP A 163 -8.10 14.11 15.91
N SER A 164 -8.04 14.30 14.60
CA SER A 164 -8.41 15.59 13.98
C SER A 164 -9.93 15.74 13.95
N ARG A 165 -10.46 16.63 14.77
CA ARG A 165 -11.91 16.89 14.82
C ARG A 165 -12.41 17.52 13.53
N GLU A 166 -11.55 18.22 12.83
CA GLU A 166 -11.92 18.82 11.54
C GLU A 166 -12.14 17.72 10.47
N PHE A 167 -11.34 16.67 10.51
CA PHE A 167 -11.42 15.60 9.52
C PHE A 167 -12.37 14.48 9.97
N VAL A 168 -12.19 13.99 11.19
CA VAL A 168 -12.91 12.83 11.69
C VAL A 168 -14.33 13.18 12.15
N GLY A 169 -14.48 14.31 12.83
CA GLY A 169 -15.72 14.67 13.50
C GLY A 169 -15.54 14.74 14.99
N ASP A 170 -16.64 14.90 15.73
CA ASP A 170 -16.55 15.02 17.19
C ASP A 170 -17.86 14.57 17.86
N PHE A 171 -17.83 14.41 19.14
CA PHE A 171 -19.02 14.19 19.96
C PHE A 171 -19.85 15.47 20.01
N LYS A 172 -21.17 15.30 19.99
CA LYS A 172 -22.11 16.44 19.95
C LYS A 172 -21.99 17.34 21.18
N ASP A 173 -21.57 16.77 22.31
CA ASP A 173 -21.36 17.55 23.54
C ASP A 173 -19.91 18.01 23.72
N GLY A 174 -19.05 17.74 22.77
CA GLY A 174 -17.64 18.18 22.77
C GLY A 174 -16.75 17.40 23.75
N LYS A 175 -17.23 16.30 24.33
CA LYS A 175 -16.46 15.51 25.30
C LYS A 175 -16.10 14.15 24.73
N ASN A 176 -14.89 13.70 24.99
CA ASN A 176 -14.48 12.37 24.53
C ASN A 176 -15.13 11.27 25.38
N HIS A 177 -15.96 10.44 24.74
CA HIS A 177 -16.61 9.32 25.36
C HIS A 177 -15.95 7.97 25.06
N LEU A 178 -14.86 7.97 24.29
CA LEU A 178 -14.13 6.74 23.96
C LEU A 178 -13.23 6.36 25.13
N LYS A 179 -13.70 5.41 25.92
CA LYS A 179 -12.98 4.92 27.10
C LYS A 179 -12.76 3.43 26.99
N ALA A 180 -11.56 2.99 27.37
CA ALA A 180 -11.18 1.58 27.31
C ALA A 180 -12.26 0.69 27.96
N GLY A 181 -12.65 -0.36 27.26
CA GLY A 181 -13.63 -1.30 27.74
C GLY A 181 -15.09 -0.87 27.61
N ALA A 182 -15.36 0.36 27.18
CA ALA A 182 -16.73 0.89 27.12
C ALA A 182 -17.22 1.08 25.68
N THR A 183 -18.49 0.79 25.44
CA THR A 183 -19.13 1.12 24.17
C THR A 183 -19.71 2.53 24.24
N VAL A 184 -19.99 3.09 23.07
CA VAL A 184 -20.47 4.46 22.93
C VAL A 184 -21.70 4.45 22.02
N ASP A 185 -22.69 5.29 22.32
CA ASP A 185 -23.84 5.47 21.43
C ASP A 185 -23.37 6.11 20.11
N GLU A 186 -23.60 5.42 19.02
CA GLU A 186 -23.21 5.91 17.68
C GLU A 186 -23.85 7.26 17.36
N ALA A 187 -25.06 7.50 17.85
CA ALA A 187 -25.77 8.75 17.60
C ALA A 187 -25.15 9.95 18.31
N ALA A 188 -24.28 9.71 19.32
CA ALA A 188 -23.61 10.80 20.04
C ALA A 188 -22.44 11.41 19.27
N PHE A 189 -21.97 10.77 18.19
CA PHE A 189 -20.81 11.25 17.42
C PHE A 189 -21.26 11.71 16.03
N GLU A 190 -20.76 12.85 15.62
CA GLU A 190 -21.04 13.40 14.30
C GLU A 190 -19.79 13.31 13.42
N GLU A 191 -19.80 12.36 12.47
CA GLU A 191 -18.68 12.16 11.56
C GLU A 191 -18.68 13.19 10.44
N LYS A 192 -17.50 13.53 9.92
CA LYS A 192 -17.33 14.50 8.84
C LYS A 192 -16.80 13.84 7.57
N GLN A 193 -15.52 13.51 7.53
CA GLN A 193 -14.89 12.89 6.35
C GLN A 193 -14.64 11.39 6.54
N THR A 194 -15.00 10.87 7.70
CA THR A 194 -14.90 9.44 8.00
C THR A 194 -16.28 8.81 8.02
N HIS A 195 -16.32 7.50 8.17
CA HIS A 195 -17.60 6.79 8.20
C HIS A 195 -17.47 5.53 9.04
N GLY A 196 -18.22 5.49 10.15
CA GLY A 196 -18.30 4.31 10.98
C GLY A 196 -17.26 4.22 12.10
N LEU A 197 -16.67 5.34 12.53
CA LEU A 197 -15.66 5.33 13.59
C LEU A 197 -16.19 4.71 14.89
N VAL A 198 -17.34 5.18 15.39
CA VAL A 198 -17.88 4.69 16.66
C VAL A 198 -18.35 3.24 16.52
N LYS A 199 -18.88 2.86 15.35
CA LYS A 199 -19.24 1.48 15.09
C LYS A 199 -18.01 0.57 15.18
N TRP A 200 -16.90 0.99 14.55
CA TRP A 200 -15.64 0.25 14.59
C TRP A 200 -15.09 0.18 16.01
N TRP A 201 -15.15 1.29 16.73
CA TRP A 201 -14.78 1.32 18.14
C TRP A 201 -15.56 0.26 18.93
N ASN A 202 -16.87 0.26 18.82
CA ASN A 202 -17.74 -0.65 19.56
C ASN A 202 -17.49 -2.12 19.22
N LEU A 203 -17.14 -2.41 17.97
CA LEU A 203 -16.92 -3.78 17.49
C LEU A 203 -15.49 -4.28 17.77
N GLU A 204 -14.50 -3.42 17.59
CA GLU A 204 -13.11 -3.86 17.45
C GLU A 204 -12.12 -3.25 18.45
N LEU A 205 -12.32 -2.02 18.87
CA LEU A 205 -11.27 -1.24 19.52
C LEU A 205 -11.41 -1.04 21.01
N LYS A 206 -12.60 -1.11 21.56
CA LYS A 206 -12.84 -0.72 22.96
C LYS A 206 -11.98 -1.46 23.97
N ASP A 207 -11.58 -2.68 23.65
CA ASP A 207 -10.82 -3.55 24.56
C ASP A 207 -9.33 -3.64 24.21
N ARG A 208 -8.88 -2.92 23.18
CA ARG A 208 -7.48 -3.01 22.75
C ARG A 208 -6.58 -2.23 23.71
N THR A 209 -5.47 -2.84 24.07
CA THR A 209 -4.45 -2.18 24.88
C THR A 209 -3.12 -2.20 24.13
N PRO A 210 -2.25 -1.20 24.34
CA PRO A 210 -0.92 -1.16 23.72
C PRO A 210 -0.05 -2.36 24.04
#